data_99db9ab05728d496280baf6dd48bfb1b
#
_entry.id   99db9ab05728d496280baf6dd48bfb1b
#
_cell.length_a   1.000
_cell.length_b   1.000
_cell.length_c   1.000
_cell.angle_alpha   90.00
_cell.angle_beta   90.00
_cell.angle_gamma   90.00
#
_symmetry.space_group_name_H-M   'P 1'
#
loop_
_entity.id
_entity.type
_entity.pdbx_description
1 polymer ?
#
loop_
_entity_poly.entity_id
_entity_poly.type
_entity_poly.pdbx_seq_one_letter_code
_entity_poly.pdbx_strand_id
1 'polypeptide(L)'
;GSSQGRRSFANYVTDFGISEIPYQGKDEYGKADTSNGREFAYLPIVAGGTAFTYQLKIGNQQVRNLRLSGATIAKIFTRKITSWDDPAISKDNNGRKFPKIPVRPVVRSDGSGTTAQFTTYLDTMHAGIWRPWFGKAGLTSYYPTRNDNAFSKVSGSDQVMNTISSADGNGTIGYVEYSYPVNKQYPVVKVLNAKGYYVEPTTYNVAVALQYAKINQNKGSDKYLTQILDGVYRAPDARAYPLSSYSYLLLPTG
;
A
#
# COMPACT_ATOMS: atom_id res chain seq x y z
N GLY A 1 6.17 7.45 -10.18
CA GLY A 1 5.99 7.14 -8.76
C GLY A 1 6.47 8.26 -7.86
N SER A 2 6.22 8.15 -6.56
CA SER A 2 6.51 9.19 -5.56
C SER A 2 8.01 9.55 -5.48
N SER A 3 8.91 8.59 -5.56
CA SER A 3 10.36 8.87 -5.55
C SER A 3 10.76 9.77 -6.72
N GLN A 4 10.20 9.55 -7.90
CA GLN A 4 10.44 10.40 -9.07
C GLN A 4 9.84 11.79 -8.87
N GLY A 5 8.64 11.88 -8.30
CA GLY A 5 7.98 13.17 -8.02
C GLY A 5 8.82 14.05 -7.08
N ARG A 6 9.34 13.47 -5.99
CA ARG A 6 10.26 14.17 -5.07
C ARG A 6 11.56 14.58 -5.74
N ARG A 7 12.16 13.70 -6.54
CA ARG A 7 13.40 13.97 -7.24
C ARG A 7 13.27 15.07 -8.29
N SER A 8 12.21 15.02 -9.09
CA SER A 8 11.94 16.05 -10.12
C SER A 8 11.72 17.42 -9.49
N PHE A 9 11.00 17.48 -8.36
CA PHE A 9 10.84 18.72 -7.61
C PHE A 9 12.18 19.24 -7.07
N ALA A 10 12.95 18.38 -6.40
CA ALA A 10 14.25 18.75 -5.81
C ALA A 10 15.26 19.29 -6.85
N ASN A 11 15.17 18.82 -8.08
CA ASN A 11 16.07 19.20 -9.17
C ASN A 11 15.51 20.30 -10.07
N TYR A 12 14.43 20.97 -9.67
CA TYR A 12 13.76 22.04 -10.43
C TYR A 12 13.29 21.61 -11.83
N VAL A 13 13.07 20.31 -12.04
CA VAL A 13 12.49 19.78 -13.29
C VAL A 13 11.00 20.11 -13.38
N THR A 14 10.34 20.21 -12.23
CA THR A 14 8.93 20.58 -12.11
C THR A 14 8.75 21.73 -11.11
N ASP A 15 7.70 22.54 -11.32
CA ASP A 15 7.38 23.66 -10.42
C ASP A 15 6.82 23.18 -9.08
N PHE A 16 6.11 22.09 -9.08
CA PHE A 16 5.59 21.39 -7.88
C PHE A 16 5.82 19.89 -8.02
N GLY A 17 5.69 19.17 -6.92
CA GLY A 17 5.79 17.72 -6.90
C GLY A 17 4.58 17.07 -6.24
N ILE A 18 4.35 15.81 -6.57
CA ILE A 18 3.34 14.98 -5.89
C ILE A 18 4.04 13.74 -5.35
N SER A 19 3.77 13.42 -4.08
CA SER A 19 4.31 12.25 -3.41
C SER A 19 3.34 11.72 -2.37
N GLU A 20 3.26 10.41 -2.21
CA GLU A 20 2.46 9.79 -1.15
C GLU A 20 3.17 9.83 0.21
N ILE A 21 4.49 10.08 0.24
CA ILE A 21 5.28 10.16 1.46
C ILE A 21 6.19 11.40 1.45
N PRO A 22 6.61 11.88 2.64
CA PRO A 22 7.62 12.94 2.75
C PRO A 22 8.99 12.50 2.22
N TYR A 23 9.89 13.46 2.05
CA TYR A 23 11.32 13.17 1.88
C TYR A 23 11.83 12.33 3.04
N GLN A 24 12.68 11.33 2.74
CA GLN A 24 13.17 10.34 3.71
C GLN A 24 14.60 10.64 4.22
N GLY A 25 15.22 11.72 3.74
CA GLY A 25 16.62 12.03 4.01
C GLY A 25 17.59 11.23 3.15
N LYS A 26 17.46 9.93 3.15
CA LYS A 26 18.18 8.99 2.27
C LYS A 26 17.22 7.96 1.70
N ASP A 27 17.45 7.56 0.46
CA ASP A 27 16.73 6.46 -0.16
C ASP A 27 17.32 5.09 0.26
N GLU A 28 16.73 4.02 -0.23
CA GLU A 28 17.12 2.65 0.06
C GLU A 28 18.53 2.28 -0.44
N TYR A 29 19.09 3.07 -1.33
CA TYR A 29 20.44 2.93 -1.88
C TYR A 29 21.45 3.86 -1.22
N GLY A 30 21.03 4.59 -0.17
CA GLY A 30 21.87 5.53 0.56
C GLY A 30 22.07 6.88 -0.13
N LYS A 31 21.37 7.14 -1.26
CA LYS A 31 21.39 8.43 -1.95
C LYS A 31 20.49 9.43 -1.24
N ALA A 32 20.80 10.72 -1.38
CA ALA A 32 20.00 11.79 -0.81
C ALA A 32 18.57 11.77 -1.36
N ASP A 33 17.59 11.76 -0.46
CA ASP A 33 16.16 11.97 -0.72
C ASP A 33 15.73 13.22 0.05
N THR A 34 16.09 14.38 -0.48
CA THR A 34 15.86 15.70 0.09
C THR A 34 15.42 16.67 -0.99
N SER A 35 14.94 17.85 -0.59
CA SER A 35 14.59 18.91 -1.54
C SER A 35 15.79 19.63 -2.16
N ASN A 36 17.02 19.21 -1.85
CA ASN A 36 18.27 19.87 -2.26
C ASN A 36 18.32 21.36 -1.88
N GLY A 37 17.70 21.71 -0.74
CA GLY A 37 17.66 23.09 -0.27
C GLY A 37 16.55 23.94 -0.91
N ARG A 38 15.74 23.39 -1.81
CA ARG A 38 14.56 24.08 -2.32
C ARG A 38 13.54 24.24 -1.20
N GLU A 39 13.13 25.48 -0.94
CA GLU A 39 12.13 25.77 0.08
C GLU A 39 10.73 25.34 -0.38
N PHE A 40 10.00 24.66 0.49
CA PHE A 40 8.69 24.13 0.17
C PHE A 40 7.87 23.83 1.42
N ALA A 41 6.59 23.57 1.21
CA ALA A 41 5.68 23.02 2.23
C ALA A 41 4.98 21.77 1.69
N TYR A 42 4.70 20.83 2.57
CA TYR A 42 3.79 19.72 2.29
C TYR A 42 2.35 20.19 2.41
N LEU A 43 1.51 19.86 1.42
CA LEU A 43 0.08 20.09 1.46
C LEU A 43 -0.65 18.79 1.18
N PRO A 44 -1.37 18.20 2.16
CA PRO A 44 -2.22 17.04 1.90
C PRO A 44 -3.36 17.45 0.96
N ILE A 45 -3.48 16.80 -0.20
CA ILE A 45 -4.42 17.23 -1.25
C ILE A 45 -5.41 16.17 -1.68
N VAL A 46 -5.01 14.90 -1.67
CA VAL A 46 -5.84 13.81 -2.17
C VAL A 46 -5.86 12.69 -1.14
N ALA A 47 -7.06 12.28 -0.77
CA ALA A 47 -7.31 11.11 0.06
C ALA A 47 -7.47 9.88 -0.82
N GLY A 48 -6.95 8.73 -0.37
CA GLY A 48 -7.11 7.48 -1.08
C GLY A 48 -6.84 6.26 -0.21
N GLY A 49 -7.31 5.10 -0.68
CA GLY A 49 -7.04 3.81 -0.08
C GLY A 49 -6.01 3.03 -0.87
N THR A 50 -5.05 2.43 -0.16
CA THR A 50 -4.21 1.38 -0.73
C THR A 50 -5.04 0.10 -0.77
N ALA A 51 -5.41 -0.33 -1.97
CA ALA A 51 -6.22 -1.51 -2.21
C ALA A 51 -5.35 -2.72 -2.54
N PHE A 52 -5.88 -3.92 -2.29
CA PHE A 52 -5.29 -5.17 -2.75
C PHE A 52 -6.22 -5.76 -3.79
N THR A 53 -5.76 -5.82 -5.03
CA THR A 53 -6.50 -6.41 -6.14
C THR A 53 -5.89 -7.76 -6.49
N TYR A 54 -6.70 -8.66 -7.02
CA TYR A 54 -6.31 -10.06 -7.18
C TYR A 54 -7.05 -10.70 -8.35
N GLN A 55 -6.47 -11.77 -8.87
CA GLN A 55 -7.20 -12.70 -9.72
C GLN A 55 -7.20 -14.07 -9.02
N LEU A 56 -8.38 -14.56 -8.69
CA LEU A 56 -8.60 -15.88 -8.12
C LEU A 56 -9.85 -16.47 -8.74
N LYS A 57 -9.67 -17.48 -9.57
CA LYS A 57 -10.77 -18.15 -10.28
C LYS A 57 -10.99 -19.54 -9.75
N ILE A 58 -12.26 -19.88 -9.54
CA ILE A 58 -12.72 -21.25 -9.30
C ILE A 58 -13.43 -21.69 -10.57
N GLY A 59 -12.80 -22.61 -11.31
CA GLY A 59 -13.20 -22.85 -12.69
C GLY A 59 -12.95 -21.58 -13.52
N ASN A 60 -13.97 -21.11 -14.23
CA ASN A 60 -13.89 -19.87 -15.01
C ASN A 60 -14.45 -18.64 -14.29
N GLN A 61 -14.84 -18.78 -13.00
CA GLN A 61 -15.48 -17.71 -12.26
C GLN A 61 -14.51 -17.00 -11.32
N GLN A 62 -14.42 -15.69 -11.47
CA GLN A 62 -13.65 -14.81 -10.60
C GLN A 62 -14.33 -14.71 -9.22
N VAL A 63 -13.55 -14.96 -8.16
CA VAL A 63 -13.95 -14.67 -6.78
C VAL A 63 -13.98 -13.14 -6.59
N ARG A 64 -15.11 -12.59 -6.08
CA ARG A 64 -15.30 -11.13 -5.97
C ARG A 64 -15.53 -10.62 -4.55
N ASN A 65 -15.55 -11.51 -3.57
CA ASN A 65 -15.86 -11.18 -2.17
C ASN A 65 -14.79 -11.70 -1.21
N LEU A 66 -13.54 -11.66 -1.61
CA LEU A 66 -12.40 -12.11 -0.81
C LEU A 66 -12.18 -11.17 0.39
N ARG A 67 -12.06 -11.77 1.58
CA ARG A 67 -11.73 -11.12 2.83
C ARG A 67 -10.35 -11.54 3.30
N LEU A 68 -9.52 -10.60 3.71
CA LEU A 68 -8.21 -10.89 4.30
C LEU A 68 -7.98 -9.95 5.50
N SER A 69 -7.48 -10.51 6.60
CA SER A 69 -6.96 -9.71 7.69
C SER A 69 -5.60 -9.12 7.32
N GLY A 70 -5.19 -8.06 8.00
CA GLY A 70 -3.86 -7.49 7.82
C GLY A 70 -2.74 -8.48 8.10
N ALA A 71 -2.90 -9.35 9.10
CA ALA A 71 -1.94 -10.41 9.39
C ALA A 71 -1.81 -11.41 8.23
N THR A 72 -2.93 -11.82 7.63
CA THR A 72 -2.94 -12.70 6.45
C THR A 72 -2.27 -12.05 5.25
N ILE A 73 -2.57 -10.76 4.99
CA ILE A 73 -1.91 -9.98 3.93
C ILE A 73 -0.40 -9.93 4.18
N ALA A 74 0.03 -9.62 5.41
CA ALA A 74 1.44 -9.59 5.78
C ALA A 74 2.12 -10.94 5.53
N LYS A 75 1.48 -12.04 5.87
CA LYS A 75 2.01 -13.40 5.64
C LYS A 75 2.09 -13.76 4.16
N ILE A 76 1.16 -13.29 3.34
CA ILE A 76 1.19 -13.47 1.88
C ILE A 76 2.43 -12.78 1.30
N PHE A 77 2.62 -11.50 1.63
CA PHE A 77 3.71 -10.70 1.06
C PHE A 77 5.09 -10.98 1.69
N THR A 78 5.15 -11.75 2.76
CA THR A 78 6.40 -12.27 3.36
C THR A 78 6.60 -13.77 3.11
N ARG A 79 5.82 -14.35 2.22
CA ARG A 79 5.91 -15.75 1.77
C ARG A 79 5.69 -16.80 2.88
N LYS A 80 5.09 -16.42 3.98
CA LYS A 80 4.62 -17.38 5.00
C LYS A 80 3.36 -18.11 4.56
N ILE A 81 2.53 -17.47 3.73
CA ILE A 81 1.40 -18.07 3.03
C ILE A 81 1.75 -18.10 1.55
N THR A 82 1.74 -19.30 0.96
CA THR A 82 2.17 -19.54 -0.43
C THR A 82 1.09 -20.16 -1.31
N SER A 83 -0.05 -20.50 -0.74
CA SER A 83 -1.16 -21.12 -1.46
C SER A 83 -2.50 -20.57 -0.98
N TRP A 84 -3.45 -20.42 -1.92
CA TRP A 84 -4.79 -19.91 -1.63
C TRP A 84 -5.64 -20.85 -0.77
N ASP A 85 -5.28 -22.12 -0.64
CA ASP A 85 -5.95 -23.07 0.26
C ASP A 85 -5.43 -23.01 1.70
N ASP A 86 -4.59 -22.02 2.03
CA ASP A 86 -4.07 -21.85 3.39
C ASP A 86 -5.20 -21.66 4.40
N PRO A 87 -5.15 -22.32 5.56
CA PRO A 87 -6.18 -22.21 6.61
C PRO A 87 -6.42 -20.78 7.12
N ALA A 88 -5.39 -19.91 7.10
CA ALA A 88 -5.55 -18.51 7.49
C ALA A 88 -6.48 -17.75 6.53
N ILE A 89 -6.40 -18.04 5.24
CA ILE A 89 -7.29 -17.45 4.22
C ILE A 89 -8.72 -17.99 4.41
N SER A 90 -8.88 -19.29 4.61
CA SER A 90 -10.18 -19.91 4.91
C SER A 90 -10.82 -19.28 6.14
N LYS A 91 -10.07 -19.08 7.21
CA LYS A 91 -10.55 -18.44 8.44
C LYS A 91 -11.09 -17.04 8.20
N ASP A 92 -10.41 -16.23 7.40
CA ASP A 92 -10.87 -14.88 7.04
C ASP A 92 -12.15 -14.89 6.18
N ASN A 93 -12.47 -16.02 5.56
CA ASN A 93 -13.59 -16.19 4.63
C ASN A 93 -14.66 -17.13 5.18
N ASN A 94 -14.92 -17.07 6.48
CA ASN A 94 -15.95 -17.86 7.17
C ASN A 94 -15.82 -19.38 6.96
N GLY A 95 -14.59 -19.89 6.85
CA GLY A 95 -14.31 -21.30 6.63
C GLY A 95 -14.40 -21.74 5.17
N ARG A 96 -14.67 -20.82 4.22
CA ARG A 96 -14.64 -21.14 2.79
C ARG A 96 -13.25 -21.58 2.37
N LYS A 97 -13.18 -22.76 1.76
CA LYS A 97 -11.91 -23.28 1.23
C LYS A 97 -11.75 -22.90 -0.24
N PHE A 98 -10.56 -22.39 -0.56
CA PHE A 98 -10.18 -22.12 -1.95
C PHE A 98 -9.34 -23.25 -2.51
N PRO A 99 -9.25 -23.40 -3.85
CA PRO A 99 -8.38 -24.39 -4.48
C PRO A 99 -6.91 -24.17 -4.14
N LYS A 100 -6.13 -25.25 -4.24
CA LYS A 100 -4.67 -25.20 -4.10
C LYS A 100 -4.05 -24.51 -5.33
N ILE A 101 -4.08 -23.20 -5.32
CA ILE A 101 -3.51 -22.33 -6.35
C ILE A 101 -2.35 -21.57 -5.71
N PRO A 102 -1.15 -21.54 -6.33
CA PRO A 102 -0.04 -20.76 -5.80
C PRO A 102 -0.41 -19.28 -5.67
N VAL A 103 -0.10 -18.66 -4.53
CA VAL A 103 -0.20 -17.21 -4.37
C VAL A 103 1.01 -16.57 -5.03
N ARG A 104 0.76 -15.66 -5.97
CA ARG A 104 1.80 -14.93 -6.70
C ARG A 104 1.67 -13.43 -6.42
N PRO A 105 2.48 -12.88 -5.48
CA PRO A 105 2.43 -11.45 -5.17
C PRO A 105 2.98 -10.61 -6.31
N VAL A 106 2.33 -9.50 -6.59
CA VAL A 106 2.77 -8.50 -7.57
C VAL A 106 3.19 -7.25 -6.82
N VAL A 107 4.43 -6.83 -7.00
CA VAL A 107 5.03 -5.68 -6.32
C VAL A 107 5.65 -4.71 -7.30
N ARG A 108 5.93 -3.49 -6.82
CA ARG A 108 6.50 -2.42 -7.64
C ARG A 108 8.01 -2.52 -7.74
N SER A 109 8.53 -2.39 -8.95
CA SER A 109 9.97 -2.30 -9.22
C SER A 109 10.50 -0.87 -9.18
N ASP A 110 9.63 0.13 -9.33
CA ASP A 110 9.95 1.56 -9.23
C ASP A 110 9.79 2.09 -7.80
N GLY A 111 10.34 3.25 -7.52
CA GLY A 111 10.20 3.94 -6.23
C GLY A 111 8.76 4.40 -6.01
N SER A 112 7.99 3.55 -5.34
CA SER A 112 6.54 3.65 -5.23
C SER A 112 6.09 4.17 -3.88
N GLY A 113 5.29 5.24 -3.89
CA GLY A 113 4.61 5.72 -2.70
C GLY A 113 3.57 4.73 -2.18
N THR A 114 2.92 3.97 -3.06
CA THR A 114 1.99 2.91 -2.65
C THR A 114 2.72 1.79 -1.91
N THR A 115 3.90 1.39 -2.38
CA THR A 115 4.78 0.47 -1.63
C THR A 115 5.12 1.05 -0.25
N ALA A 116 5.47 2.34 -0.18
CA ALA A 116 5.81 3.00 1.07
C ALA A 116 4.63 3.04 2.04
N GLN A 117 3.41 3.33 1.57
CA GLN A 117 2.20 3.29 2.39
C GLN A 117 1.91 1.88 2.91
N PHE A 118 2.02 0.88 2.06
CA PHE A 118 1.82 -0.51 2.44
C PHE A 118 2.85 -0.97 3.48
N THR A 119 4.13 -0.70 3.26
CA THR A 119 5.18 -1.12 4.18
C THR A 119 5.18 -0.34 5.50
N THR A 120 4.74 0.92 5.50
CA THR A 120 4.46 1.66 6.74
C THR A 120 3.39 0.96 7.57
N TYR A 121 2.29 0.55 6.94
CA TYR A 121 1.24 -0.22 7.60
C TYR A 121 1.76 -1.55 8.15
N LEU A 122 2.55 -2.30 7.38
CA LEU A 122 3.15 -3.56 7.82
C LEU A 122 4.08 -3.35 9.02
N ASP A 123 4.91 -2.33 9.00
CA ASP A 123 5.82 -2.04 10.10
C ASP A 123 5.08 -1.61 11.38
N THR A 124 4.02 -0.82 11.23
CA THR A 124 3.24 -0.31 12.36
C THR A 124 2.34 -1.38 12.96
N MET A 125 1.64 -2.15 12.15
CA MET A 125 0.59 -3.07 12.59
C MET A 125 1.05 -4.52 12.69
N HIS A 126 2.07 -4.92 11.93
CA HIS A 126 2.51 -6.31 11.79
C HIS A 126 4.03 -6.43 11.83
N ALA A 127 4.67 -5.67 12.72
CA ALA A 127 6.13 -5.63 12.85
C ALA A 127 6.77 -7.01 13.04
N GLY A 128 6.13 -7.89 13.81
CA GLY A 128 6.63 -9.25 14.06
C GLY A 128 6.67 -10.14 12.80
N ILE A 129 5.88 -9.81 11.78
CA ILE A 129 5.89 -10.52 10.49
C ILE A 129 6.78 -9.78 9.48
N TRP A 130 6.68 -8.45 9.44
CA TRP A 130 7.37 -7.61 8.46
C TRP A 130 8.87 -7.50 8.69
N ARG A 131 9.29 -7.14 9.92
CA ARG A 131 10.71 -6.85 10.21
C ARG A 131 11.65 -8.02 9.98
N PRO A 132 11.31 -9.27 10.32
CA PRO A 132 12.16 -10.41 9.96
C PRO A 132 12.32 -10.58 8.45
N TRP A 133 11.30 -10.28 7.66
CA TRP A 133 11.36 -10.31 6.21
C TRP A 133 12.18 -9.16 5.64
N PHE A 134 11.94 -7.95 6.11
CA PHE A 134 12.65 -6.74 5.65
C PHE A 134 14.09 -6.68 6.15
N GLY A 135 14.38 -7.29 7.30
CA GLY A 135 15.68 -7.28 7.94
C GLY A 135 15.95 -6.04 8.81
N LYS A 136 14.97 -5.15 8.94
CA LYS A 136 15.02 -3.94 9.77
C LYS A 136 13.62 -3.39 10.01
N ALA A 137 13.51 -2.36 10.86
CA ALA A 137 12.29 -1.60 11.06
C ALA A 137 12.10 -0.54 9.95
N GLY A 138 10.85 -0.11 9.77
CA GLY A 138 10.51 1.03 8.93
C GLY A 138 9.90 0.64 7.59
N LEU A 139 9.67 1.67 6.79
CA LEU A 139 9.09 1.57 5.45
C LEU A 139 10.17 1.42 4.37
N THR A 140 9.72 1.05 3.18
CA THR A 140 10.52 1.13 1.95
C THR A 140 9.63 1.50 0.77
N SER A 141 10.20 2.22 -0.21
CA SER A 141 9.56 2.49 -1.51
C SER A 141 9.81 1.38 -2.54
N TYR A 142 10.68 0.42 -2.22
CA TYR A 142 11.05 -0.72 -3.06
C TYR A 142 10.82 -2.02 -2.29
N TYR A 143 9.82 -2.77 -2.69
CA TYR A 143 9.43 -3.98 -1.95
C TYR A 143 10.54 -5.04 -1.97
N PRO A 144 10.98 -5.55 -0.80
CA PRO A 144 12.05 -6.56 -0.72
C PRO A 144 11.51 -7.93 -1.09
N THR A 145 11.84 -8.43 -2.30
CA THR A 145 11.40 -9.76 -2.75
C THR A 145 12.31 -10.89 -2.30
N ARG A 146 13.51 -10.59 -1.80
CA ARG A 146 14.52 -11.54 -1.33
C ARG A 146 14.84 -12.61 -2.37
N ASN A 147 14.84 -12.24 -3.64
CA ASN A 147 15.08 -13.15 -4.78
C ASN A 147 14.10 -14.33 -4.87
N ASP A 148 12.91 -14.21 -4.27
CA ASP A 148 11.86 -15.20 -4.43
C ASP A 148 11.15 -14.99 -5.78
N ASN A 149 11.21 -16.00 -6.63
CA ASN A 149 10.68 -15.97 -8.00
C ASN A 149 9.15 -15.97 -8.07
N ALA A 150 8.47 -16.18 -6.94
CA ALA A 150 7.00 -16.07 -6.89
C ALA A 150 6.52 -14.62 -7.03
N PHE A 151 7.36 -13.63 -6.72
CA PHE A 151 7.06 -12.23 -6.92
C PHE A 151 7.18 -11.82 -8.38
N SER A 152 6.15 -11.11 -8.88
CA SER A 152 6.25 -10.31 -10.11
C SER A 152 6.59 -8.88 -9.75
N LYS A 153 7.65 -8.34 -10.34
CA LYS A 153 8.11 -6.95 -10.13
C LYS A 153 7.78 -6.13 -11.36
N VAL A 154 6.94 -5.12 -11.21
CA VAL A 154 6.46 -4.30 -12.34
C VAL A 154 6.52 -2.82 -12.03
N SER A 155 6.68 -2.00 -13.06
CA SER A 155 6.77 -0.55 -12.92
C SER A 155 5.41 0.12 -13.12
N GLY A 156 4.98 0.89 -12.11
CA GLY A 156 3.74 1.66 -12.16
C GLY A 156 2.47 0.87 -11.87
N SER A 157 1.42 1.60 -11.50
CA SER A 157 0.12 1.03 -11.13
C SER A 157 -0.58 0.35 -12.31
N ASP A 158 -0.45 0.88 -13.52
CA ASP A 158 -1.04 0.27 -14.71
C ASP A 158 -0.47 -1.12 -14.97
N GLN A 159 0.84 -1.32 -14.77
CA GLN A 159 1.47 -2.62 -14.96
C GLN A 159 1.07 -3.61 -13.87
N VAL A 160 0.82 -3.16 -12.65
CA VAL A 160 0.23 -4.01 -11.60
C VAL A 160 -1.13 -4.55 -12.09
N MET A 161 -2.00 -3.67 -12.58
CA MET A 161 -3.31 -4.08 -13.09
C MET A 161 -3.21 -5.00 -14.31
N ASN A 162 -2.33 -4.70 -15.25
CA ASN A 162 -2.14 -5.52 -16.45
C ASN A 162 -1.65 -6.92 -16.10
N THR A 163 -0.75 -7.05 -15.13
CA THR A 163 -0.22 -8.34 -14.67
C THR A 163 -1.32 -9.17 -14.00
N ILE A 164 -2.07 -8.55 -13.08
CA ILE A 164 -3.14 -9.25 -12.35
C ILE A 164 -4.30 -9.63 -13.27
N SER A 165 -4.69 -8.76 -14.19
CA SER A 165 -5.80 -9.01 -15.12
C SER A 165 -5.43 -9.82 -16.36
N SER A 166 -4.17 -10.25 -16.49
CA SER A 166 -3.72 -11.05 -17.63
C SER A 166 -4.35 -12.44 -17.67
N ALA A 167 -4.29 -13.10 -18.84
CA ALA A 167 -4.78 -14.47 -19.01
C ALA A 167 -4.09 -15.46 -18.03
N ASP A 168 -2.82 -15.21 -17.73
CA ASP A 168 -2.01 -16.05 -16.82
C ASP A 168 -2.02 -15.54 -15.37
N GLY A 169 -2.91 -14.60 -15.05
CA GLY A 169 -2.93 -13.90 -13.76
C GLY A 169 -3.58 -14.66 -12.60
N ASN A 170 -4.10 -15.87 -12.81
CA ASN A 170 -4.78 -16.59 -11.74
C ASN A 170 -3.85 -16.88 -10.57
N GLY A 171 -4.27 -16.49 -9.36
CA GLY A 171 -3.48 -16.60 -8.14
C GLY A 171 -2.66 -15.36 -7.79
N THR A 172 -2.64 -14.33 -8.64
CA THR A 172 -1.93 -13.07 -8.35
C THR A 172 -2.69 -12.19 -7.37
N ILE A 173 -1.95 -11.45 -6.56
CA ILE A 173 -2.45 -10.39 -5.69
C ILE A 173 -1.41 -9.28 -5.62
N GLY A 174 -1.84 -8.02 -5.70
CA GLY A 174 -0.96 -6.87 -5.64
C GLY A 174 -1.61 -5.68 -4.96
N TYR A 175 -0.79 -4.74 -4.50
CA TYR A 175 -1.26 -3.48 -3.92
C TYR A 175 -1.26 -2.37 -4.98
N VAL A 176 -2.27 -1.53 -4.91
CA VAL A 176 -2.49 -0.45 -5.89
C VAL A 176 -3.43 0.59 -5.28
N GLU A 177 -3.39 1.82 -5.77
CA GLU A 177 -4.40 2.81 -5.39
C GLU A 177 -5.77 2.41 -5.95
N TYR A 178 -6.83 2.60 -5.16
CA TYR A 178 -8.15 2.03 -5.40
C TYR A 178 -8.79 2.41 -6.75
N SER A 179 -8.51 3.59 -7.28
CA SER A 179 -9.09 4.02 -8.57
C SER A 179 -8.71 3.10 -9.74
N TYR A 180 -7.55 2.46 -9.67
CA TYR A 180 -7.09 1.57 -10.74
C TYR A 180 -7.95 0.30 -10.88
N PRO A 181 -8.20 -0.50 -9.83
CA PRO A 181 -9.11 -1.64 -9.95
C PRO A 181 -10.55 -1.21 -10.23
N VAL A 182 -11.01 -0.07 -9.72
CA VAL A 182 -12.34 0.46 -10.05
C VAL A 182 -12.48 0.70 -11.55
N ASN A 183 -11.52 1.35 -12.17
CA ASN A 183 -11.53 1.62 -13.61
C ASN A 183 -11.48 0.35 -14.48
N LYS A 184 -10.83 -0.69 -13.98
CA LYS A 184 -10.76 -2.01 -14.63
C LYS A 184 -11.93 -2.92 -14.27
N GLN A 185 -12.82 -2.51 -13.39
CA GLN A 185 -13.90 -3.33 -12.82
C GLN A 185 -13.38 -4.64 -12.20
N TYR A 186 -12.20 -4.55 -11.57
CA TYR A 186 -11.55 -5.67 -10.92
C TYR A 186 -11.86 -5.70 -9.42
N PRO A 187 -12.00 -6.89 -8.81
CA PRO A 187 -12.30 -6.99 -7.39
C PRO A 187 -11.14 -6.55 -6.51
N VAL A 188 -11.47 -6.07 -5.31
CA VAL A 188 -10.52 -5.75 -4.27
C VAL A 188 -10.83 -6.52 -3.00
N VAL A 189 -9.79 -6.75 -2.21
CA VAL A 189 -9.90 -7.41 -0.90
C VAL A 189 -10.65 -6.52 0.07
N LYS A 190 -11.56 -7.10 0.84
CA LYS A 190 -12.10 -6.49 2.05
C LYS A 190 -11.13 -6.74 3.19
N VAL A 191 -10.60 -5.67 3.77
CA VAL A 191 -9.57 -5.73 4.81
C VAL A 191 -10.20 -5.58 6.19
N LEU A 192 -9.76 -6.41 7.14
CA LEU A 192 -10.23 -6.40 8.52
C LEU A 192 -9.78 -5.11 9.22
N ASN A 193 -10.72 -4.37 9.78
CA ASN A 193 -10.44 -3.17 10.57
C ASN A 193 -10.36 -3.46 12.08
N ALA A 194 -10.01 -2.44 12.87
CA ALA A 194 -9.84 -2.56 14.31
C ALA A 194 -11.14 -2.91 15.07
N LYS A 195 -12.30 -2.67 14.45
CA LYS A 195 -13.61 -3.02 15.03
C LYS A 195 -14.08 -4.42 14.67
N GLY A 196 -13.29 -5.18 13.90
CA GLY A 196 -13.61 -6.56 13.54
C GLY A 196 -14.44 -6.70 12.26
N TYR A 197 -14.55 -5.68 11.44
CA TYR A 197 -15.28 -5.69 10.17
C TYR A 197 -14.33 -5.71 8.98
N TYR A 198 -14.66 -6.51 7.97
CA TYR A 198 -13.96 -6.51 6.68
C TYR A 198 -14.60 -5.47 5.78
N VAL A 199 -13.83 -4.47 5.36
CA VAL A 199 -14.32 -3.31 4.62
C VAL A 199 -13.53 -3.06 3.34
N GLU A 200 -14.21 -2.48 2.36
CA GLU A 200 -13.62 -2.06 1.08
C GLU A 200 -13.05 -0.65 1.17
N PRO A 201 -12.07 -0.30 0.32
CA PRO A 201 -11.45 1.03 0.28
C PRO A 201 -12.30 2.08 -0.45
N THR A 202 -13.61 2.06 -0.28
CA THR A 202 -14.51 3.05 -0.90
C THR A 202 -14.17 4.46 -0.43
N THR A 203 -14.51 5.45 -1.22
CA THR A 203 -14.32 6.87 -0.85
C THR A 203 -14.90 7.19 0.52
N TYR A 204 -16.09 6.67 0.82
CA TYR A 204 -16.74 6.85 2.10
C TYR A 204 -15.95 6.21 3.26
N ASN A 205 -15.53 4.96 3.12
CA ASN A 205 -14.79 4.23 4.16
C ASN A 205 -13.39 4.81 4.40
N VAL A 206 -12.76 5.33 3.34
CA VAL A 206 -11.50 6.07 3.44
C VAL A 206 -11.71 7.39 4.19
N ALA A 207 -12.75 8.16 3.85
CA ALA A 207 -13.06 9.42 4.52
C ALA A 207 -13.34 9.21 6.02
N VAL A 208 -14.07 8.16 6.39
CA VAL A 208 -14.30 7.79 7.80
C VAL A 208 -12.99 7.53 8.53
N ALA A 209 -12.10 6.73 7.94
CA ALA A 209 -10.80 6.41 8.54
C ALA A 209 -9.92 7.66 8.73
N LEU A 210 -9.92 8.57 7.76
CA LEU A 210 -9.07 9.76 7.77
C LEU A 210 -9.51 10.82 8.78
N GLN A 211 -10.70 10.72 9.37
CA GLN A 211 -11.08 11.52 10.54
C GLN A 211 -10.16 11.26 11.75
N TYR A 212 -9.48 10.14 11.78
CA TYR A 212 -8.54 9.75 12.83
C TYR A 212 -7.08 10.05 12.47
N ALA A 213 -6.82 10.62 11.31
CA ALA A 213 -5.50 11.11 10.94
C ALA A 213 -5.15 12.36 11.76
N LYS A 214 -3.89 12.46 12.16
CA LYS A 214 -3.32 13.65 12.77
C LYS A 214 -2.32 14.28 11.81
N ILE A 215 -2.18 15.59 11.88
CA ILE A 215 -1.16 16.32 11.12
C ILE A 215 -0.05 16.75 12.09
N ASN A 216 1.20 16.51 11.70
CA ASN A 216 2.36 16.93 12.47
C ASN A 216 2.45 18.47 12.50
N GLN A 217 2.24 19.04 13.68
CA GLN A 217 2.24 20.50 13.88
C GLN A 217 3.56 21.05 14.43
N ASN A 218 4.59 20.19 14.54
CA ASN A 218 5.90 20.63 14.99
C ASN A 218 6.63 21.36 13.87
N LYS A 219 6.63 22.70 13.93
CA LYS A 219 7.29 23.58 12.94
C LYS A 219 8.80 23.39 12.83
N GLY A 220 9.44 22.81 13.85
CA GLY A 220 10.87 22.48 13.81
C GLY A 220 11.19 21.13 13.17
N SER A 221 10.18 20.38 12.76
CA SER A 221 10.35 19.07 12.13
C SER A 221 10.46 19.20 10.61
N ASP A 222 11.33 18.42 10.01
CA ASP A 222 11.41 18.20 8.56
C ASP A 222 10.14 17.54 7.99
N LYS A 223 9.28 17.01 8.88
CA LYS A 223 7.98 16.41 8.57
C LYS A 223 6.80 17.27 9.02
N TYR A 224 7.01 18.58 9.17
CA TYR A 224 5.93 19.52 9.49
C TYR A 224 4.82 19.45 8.42
N LEU A 225 3.58 19.40 8.87
CA LEU A 225 2.35 19.25 8.08
C LEU A 225 2.18 17.88 7.39
N THR A 226 2.98 16.88 7.73
CA THR A 226 2.75 15.52 7.24
C THR A 226 1.79 14.75 8.14
N GLN A 227 1.16 13.72 7.58
CA GLN A 227 0.17 12.88 8.26
C GLN A 227 0.82 11.91 9.25
N ILE A 228 0.08 11.63 10.32
CA ILE A 228 0.36 10.59 11.30
C ILE A 228 -0.80 9.59 11.23
N LEU A 229 -0.54 8.36 10.81
CA LEU A 229 -1.56 7.39 10.41
C LEU A 229 -1.87 6.29 11.43
N ASP A 230 -1.18 6.25 12.57
CA ASP A 230 -1.42 5.21 13.59
C ASP A 230 -2.88 5.12 14.00
N GLY A 231 -3.53 6.27 14.22
CA GLY A 231 -4.95 6.34 14.55
C GLY A 231 -5.87 5.92 13.40
N VAL A 232 -5.42 6.07 12.16
CA VAL A 232 -6.15 5.62 10.96
C VAL A 232 -6.14 4.10 10.87
N TYR A 233 -4.98 3.47 11.03
CA TYR A 233 -4.86 2.01 11.01
C TYR A 233 -5.69 1.34 12.12
N ARG A 234 -5.87 2.02 13.25
CA ARG A 234 -6.60 1.54 14.43
C ARG A 234 -7.92 2.28 14.65
N ALA A 235 -8.47 2.90 13.61
CA ALA A 235 -9.69 3.71 13.73
C ALA A 235 -10.82 2.92 14.41
N PRO A 236 -11.40 3.45 15.50
CA PRO A 236 -12.45 2.76 16.26
C PRO A 236 -13.84 2.96 15.61
N ASP A 237 -13.94 2.74 14.32
CA ASP A 237 -15.17 2.84 13.54
C ASP A 237 -15.31 1.63 12.64
N ALA A 238 -16.49 1.01 12.67
CA ALA A 238 -16.78 -0.21 11.92
C ALA A 238 -16.66 -0.05 10.39
N ARG A 239 -16.73 1.19 9.89
CA ARG A 239 -16.68 1.52 8.46
C ARG A 239 -15.28 1.86 7.96
N ALA A 240 -14.33 2.07 8.88
CA ALA A 240 -13.01 2.59 8.54
C ALA A 240 -12.18 1.59 7.73
N TYR A 241 -11.66 2.02 6.57
CA TYR A 241 -10.69 1.25 5.81
C TYR A 241 -9.28 1.50 6.36
N PRO A 242 -8.54 0.45 6.82
CA PRO A 242 -7.29 0.66 7.57
C PRO A 242 -6.18 1.35 6.78
N LEU A 243 -5.97 0.99 5.49
CA LEU A 243 -4.90 1.54 4.65
C LEU A 243 -5.38 2.78 3.90
N SER A 244 -5.83 3.77 4.64
CA SER A 244 -6.25 5.08 4.13
C SER A 244 -5.18 6.13 4.42
N SER A 245 -4.93 7.02 3.45
CA SER A 245 -3.89 8.04 3.56
C SER A 245 -4.15 9.22 2.63
N TYR A 246 -3.36 10.29 2.83
CA TYR A 246 -3.28 11.43 1.91
C TYR A 246 -2.05 11.34 1.02
N SER A 247 -2.14 11.91 -0.16
CA SER A 247 -0.98 12.30 -0.98
C SER A 247 -0.66 13.76 -0.73
N TYR A 248 0.61 14.14 -0.91
CA TYR A 248 1.09 15.49 -0.72
C TYR A 248 1.37 16.20 -2.04
N LEU A 249 1.02 17.46 -2.09
CA LEU A 249 1.64 18.43 -2.98
C LEU A 249 2.90 18.97 -2.30
N LEU A 250 4.02 18.99 -3.02
CA LEU A 250 5.24 19.69 -2.65
C LEU A 250 5.14 21.07 -3.30
N LEU A 251 4.83 22.09 -2.50
CA LEU A 251 4.55 23.44 -2.97
C LEU A 251 5.72 24.35 -2.65
N PRO A 252 6.37 25.00 -3.62
CA PRO A 252 7.47 25.93 -3.35
C PRO A 252 6.96 27.14 -2.54
N THR A 253 7.77 27.60 -1.57
CA THR A 253 7.44 28.72 -0.67
C THR A 253 8.39 29.90 -0.78
N GLY A 254 9.45 29.78 -1.58
CA GLY A 254 10.45 30.84 -1.82
C GLY A 254 10.79 31.00 -3.29
#